data_fb74abbcb91b3172b23e787144c252ee
#
_entry.id   fb74abbcb91b3172b23e787144c252ee
#
_cell.length_a   1.000
_cell.length_b   1.000
_cell.length_c   1.000
_cell.angle_alpha   90.00
_cell.angle_beta   90.00
_cell.angle_gamma   90.00
#
_symmetry.space_group_name_H-M   'P 1'
#
loop_
_entity.id
_entity.type
_entity.pdbx_description
1 polymer ?
#
loop_
_entity_poly.entity_id
_entity_poly.type
_entity_poly.pdbx_seq_one_letter_code
_entity_poly.pdbx_strand_id
1 'polypeptide(L)'
;MSHIDFTEDNARSYLEKILAILDIEASVMQEEVDDSTMCYRIECKPDDARILIGRNGQTLDALQFIVRQMCKSQQSDQGPFLVDILDYRARRKRTLEEQAKKGAVEVLNGDTEKFALQPMSAYDRRQVHQYLQENFQDLASESEGEGPDRHIVISFRGLPSEHMPGDHVEEEFAAAEGEENH
;
A
#
# COMPACT_ATOMS: atom_id res chain seq x y z
N MET A 1 -16.59 37.53 -3.99
CA MET A 1 -15.51 37.18 -3.04
C MET A 1 -16.20 36.68 -1.78
N SER A 2 -16.35 35.39 -1.64
CA SER A 2 -16.99 34.80 -0.47
C SER A 2 -16.03 34.92 0.72
N HIS A 3 -16.51 35.54 1.77
CA HIS A 3 -15.81 35.70 3.04
C HIS A 3 -15.68 34.29 3.64
N ILE A 4 -14.50 33.70 3.60
CA ILE A 4 -14.22 32.40 4.28
C ILE A 4 -14.11 32.75 5.76
N ASP A 5 -15.08 32.29 6.53
CA ASP A 5 -15.11 32.50 8.00
C ASP A 5 -14.14 31.49 8.66
N PHE A 6 -13.16 31.97 9.41
CA PHE A 6 -12.08 31.18 10.02
C PHE A 6 -12.38 30.74 11.45
N THR A 7 -13.66 30.71 11.86
CA THR A 7 -14.06 30.57 13.27
C THR A 7 -14.05 29.12 13.82
N GLU A 8 -13.88 28.10 12.98
CA GLU A 8 -13.72 26.72 13.46
C GLU A 8 -12.43 26.10 12.91
N ASP A 9 -11.42 26.03 13.76
CA ASP A 9 -10.09 25.47 13.43
C ASP A 9 -10.05 23.95 13.66
N ASN A 10 -10.84 23.21 12.87
CA ASN A 10 -10.85 21.76 12.85
C ASN A 10 -10.50 21.20 11.47
N ALA A 11 -10.20 19.90 11.39
CA ALA A 11 -9.77 19.26 10.14
C ALA A 11 -10.83 19.41 9.03
N ARG A 12 -12.11 19.33 9.35
CA ARG A 12 -13.20 19.52 8.39
C ARG A 12 -13.16 20.92 7.77
N SER A 13 -13.08 21.96 8.60
CA SER A 13 -13.01 23.35 8.16
C SER A 13 -11.81 23.62 7.25
N TYR A 14 -10.63 23.05 7.59
CA TYR A 14 -9.46 23.17 6.73
C TYR A 14 -9.62 22.46 5.38
N LEU A 15 -10.22 21.26 5.36
CA LEU A 15 -10.53 20.55 4.12
C LEU A 15 -11.50 21.36 3.25
N GLU A 16 -12.59 21.86 3.81
CA GLU A 16 -13.57 22.69 3.08
C GLU A 16 -12.93 23.95 2.50
N LYS A 17 -12.05 24.62 3.25
CA LYS A 17 -11.30 25.81 2.78
C LYS A 17 -10.36 25.46 1.63
N ILE A 18 -9.60 24.35 1.72
CA ILE A 18 -8.70 23.90 0.67
C ILE A 18 -9.48 23.56 -0.61
N LEU A 19 -10.59 22.84 -0.48
CA LEU A 19 -11.44 22.47 -1.61
C LEU A 19 -12.03 23.71 -2.30
N ALA A 20 -12.47 24.70 -1.52
CA ALA A 20 -12.97 25.97 -2.04
C ALA A 20 -11.87 26.78 -2.78
N ILE A 21 -10.64 26.81 -2.28
CA ILE A 21 -9.49 27.46 -2.94
C ILE A 21 -9.16 26.78 -4.28
N LEU A 22 -9.31 25.45 -4.35
CA LEU A 22 -9.09 24.68 -5.56
C LEU A 22 -10.27 24.73 -6.56
N ASP A 23 -11.34 25.43 -6.22
CA ASP A 23 -12.59 25.50 -7.00
C ASP A 23 -13.23 24.12 -7.24
N ILE A 24 -13.13 23.24 -6.24
CA ILE A 24 -13.69 21.88 -6.25
C ILE A 24 -15.00 21.88 -5.47
N GLU A 25 -16.08 21.52 -6.17
CA GLU A 25 -17.38 21.28 -5.56
C GLU A 25 -17.39 19.93 -4.85
N ALA A 26 -17.31 19.96 -3.53
CA ALA A 26 -17.28 18.75 -2.71
C ALA A 26 -18.02 18.94 -1.38
N SER A 27 -18.46 17.84 -0.79
CA SER A 27 -18.92 17.79 0.59
C SER A 27 -17.95 16.99 1.46
N VAL A 28 -17.74 17.43 2.70
CA VAL A 28 -16.91 16.74 3.68
C VAL A 28 -17.81 16.15 4.76
N MET A 29 -17.91 14.84 4.79
CA MET A 29 -18.62 14.09 5.83
C MET A 29 -17.65 13.61 6.90
N GLN A 30 -18.13 13.53 8.14
CA GLN A 30 -17.35 13.07 9.28
C GLN A 30 -17.96 11.78 9.82
N GLU A 31 -17.14 10.73 9.92
CA GLU A 31 -17.55 9.42 10.40
C GLU A 31 -16.54 8.89 11.43
N GLU A 32 -17.02 8.23 12.48
CA GLU A 32 -16.16 7.50 13.41
C GLU A 32 -15.80 6.14 12.80
N VAL A 33 -14.49 5.85 12.70
CA VAL A 33 -13.98 4.57 12.20
C VAL A 33 -13.78 3.58 13.34
N ASP A 34 -13.29 4.09 14.46
CA ASP A 34 -13.12 3.37 15.73
C ASP A 34 -13.21 4.35 16.90
N ASP A 35 -13.14 3.84 18.14
CA ASP A 35 -13.29 4.63 19.39
C ASP A 35 -12.35 5.84 19.49
N SER A 36 -11.33 5.93 18.65
CA SER A 36 -10.30 6.97 18.72
C SER A 36 -10.01 7.68 17.41
N THR A 37 -10.48 7.15 16.27
CA THR A 37 -10.11 7.62 14.94
C THR A 37 -11.31 8.14 14.17
N MET A 38 -11.24 9.41 13.77
CA MET A 38 -12.22 10.07 12.92
C MET A 38 -11.83 9.94 11.45
N CYS A 39 -12.78 9.72 10.53
CA CYS A 39 -12.57 9.78 9.09
C CYS A 39 -13.33 10.97 8.50
N TYR A 40 -12.62 11.80 7.74
CA TYR A 40 -13.20 12.86 6.92
C TYR A 40 -13.29 12.37 5.49
N ARG A 41 -14.52 12.02 5.07
CA ARG A 41 -14.81 11.53 3.72
C ARG A 41 -15.18 12.69 2.81
N ILE A 42 -14.47 12.82 1.71
CA ILE A 42 -14.73 13.83 0.67
C ILE A 42 -15.53 13.18 -0.45
N GLU A 43 -16.72 13.73 -0.71
CA GLU A 43 -17.58 13.37 -1.83
C GLU A 43 -17.50 14.47 -2.88
N CYS A 44 -17.06 14.16 -4.09
CA CYS A 44 -16.88 15.07 -5.20
C CYS A 44 -17.08 14.38 -6.55
N LYS A 45 -17.02 15.13 -7.65
CA LYS A 45 -17.08 14.58 -9.00
C LYS A 45 -15.87 13.66 -9.27
N PRO A 46 -16.01 12.60 -10.10
CA PRO A 46 -14.93 11.65 -10.38
C PRO A 46 -13.65 12.29 -10.93
N ASP A 47 -13.74 13.34 -11.72
CA ASP A 47 -12.58 14.04 -12.29
C ASP A 47 -11.81 14.79 -11.20
N ASP A 48 -12.52 15.46 -10.29
CA ASP A 48 -11.94 16.16 -9.14
C ASP A 48 -11.30 15.14 -8.18
N ALA A 49 -11.95 13.99 -7.96
CA ALA A 49 -11.41 12.91 -7.15
C ALA A 49 -10.06 12.42 -7.67
N ARG A 50 -9.86 12.31 -8.99
CA ARG A 50 -8.57 11.91 -9.58
C ARG A 50 -7.45 12.90 -9.24
N ILE A 51 -7.76 14.20 -9.27
CA ILE A 51 -6.80 15.26 -8.91
C ILE A 51 -6.45 15.16 -7.42
N LEU A 52 -7.47 15.06 -6.57
CA LEU A 52 -7.31 15.03 -5.11
C LEU A 52 -6.64 13.74 -4.61
N ILE A 53 -6.87 12.61 -5.26
CA ILE A 53 -6.20 11.33 -4.96
C ILE A 53 -4.76 11.36 -5.48
N GLY A 54 -4.57 11.78 -6.73
CA GLY A 54 -3.28 11.78 -7.40
C GLY A 54 -2.75 10.36 -7.70
N ARG A 55 -1.50 10.30 -8.14
CA ARG A 55 -0.86 9.02 -8.49
C ARG A 55 -0.68 8.17 -7.22
N ASN A 56 -1.28 6.99 -7.21
CA ASN A 56 -1.19 6.03 -6.09
C ASN A 56 -1.57 6.63 -4.71
N GLY A 57 -2.45 7.65 -4.66
CA GLY A 57 -2.87 8.26 -3.41
C GLY A 57 -1.92 9.34 -2.86
N GLN A 58 -0.87 9.72 -3.60
CA GLN A 58 0.15 10.67 -3.11
C GLN A 58 -0.42 12.05 -2.78
N THR A 59 -1.35 12.57 -3.60
CA THR A 59 -1.99 13.86 -3.34
C THR A 59 -2.88 13.79 -2.10
N LEU A 60 -3.64 12.70 -1.95
CA LEU A 60 -4.47 12.45 -0.76
C LEU A 60 -3.63 12.37 0.53
N ASP A 61 -2.50 11.68 0.48
CA ASP A 61 -1.59 11.58 1.64
C ASP A 61 -0.96 12.94 1.97
N ALA A 62 -0.60 13.75 0.96
CA ALA A 62 -0.10 15.10 1.14
C ALA A 62 -1.19 16.03 1.73
N LEU A 63 -2.42 15.94 1.23
CA LEU A 63 -3.56 16.69 1.75
C LEU A 63 -3.79 16.37 3.24
N GLN A 64 -3.85 15.09 3.59
CA GLN A 64 -3.99 14.66 4.98
C GLN A 64 -2.84 15.18 5.86
N PHE A 65 -1.59 15.12 5.36
CA PHE A 65 -0.43 15.62 6.09
C PHE A 65 -0.54 17.13 6.36
N ILE A 66 -0.89 17.93 5.34
CA ILE A 66 -1.05 19.38 5.46
C ILE A 66 -2.13 19.72 6.48
N VAL A 67 -3.30 19.11 6.38
CA VAL A 67 -4.41 19.35 7.31
C VAL A 67 -4.02 18.98 8.75
N ARG A 68 -3.29 17.86 8.94
CA ARG A 68 -2.76 17.50 10.27
C ARG A 68 -1.78 18.55 10.83
N GLN A 69 -0.93 19.14 9.99
CA GLN A 69 -0.01 20.19 10.44
C GLN A 69 -0.77 21.48 10.79
N MET A 70 -1.81 21.83 10.01
CA MET A 70 -2.66 22.98 10.34
C MET A 70 -3.37 22.80 11.68
N CYS A 71 -3.96 21.64 11.94
CA CYS A 71 -4.58 21.34 13.23
C CYS A 71 -3.59 21.42 14.40
N LYS A 72 -2.36 20.89 14.23
CA LYS A 72 -1.32 20.95 15.28
C LYS A 72 -0.87 22.37 15.58
N SER A 73 -0.75 23.23 14.55
CA SER A 73 -0.29 24.61 14.73
C SER A 73 -1.25 25.45 15.56
N GLN A 74 -2.53 25.09 15.60
CA GLN A 74 -3.59 25.79 16.35
C GLN A 74 -3.86 25.19 17.73
N GLN A 75 -3.02 24.21 18.20
CA GLN A 75 -3.24 23.50 19.45
C GLN A 75 -4.64 22.84 19.57
N SER A 76 -5.26 22.56 18.42
CA SER A 76 -6.53 21.85 18.41
C SER A 76 -6.26 20.40 18.83
N ASP A 77 -6.85 19.99 19.95
CA ASP A 77 -6.74 18.64 20.50
C ASP A 77 -7.63 17.66 19.71
N GLN A 78 -7.36 17.58 18.41
CA GLN A 78 -8.01 16.60 17.55
C GLN A 78 -7.20 15.31 17.60
N GLY A 79 -7.84 14.24 18.04
CA GLY A 79 -7.31 12.90 17.99
C GLY A 79 -6.82 12.48 16.59
N PRO A 80 -6.34 11.26 16.41
CA PRO A 80 -5.93 10.75 15.10
C PRO A 80 -7.13 10.77 14.14
N PHE A 81 -6.88 11.22 12.91
CA PHE A 81 -7.91 11.19 11.86
C PHE A 81 -7.35 10.74 10.52
N LEU A 82 -8.26 10.26 9.68
CA LEU A 82 -8.03 9.89 8.29
C LEU A 82 -8.79 10.84 7.37
N VAL A 83 -8.25 11.06 6.17
CA VAL A 83 -8.97 11.68 5.05
C VAL A 83 -9.13 10.63 3.98
N ASP A 84 -10.35 10.47 3.45
CA ASP A 84 -10.63 9.56 2.34
C ASP A 84 -11.47 10.25 1.26
N ILE A 85 -11.39 9.75 0.04
CA ILE A 85 -12.09 10.29 -1.12
C ILE A 85 -12.80 9.15 -1.83
N LEU A 86 -14.13 9.18 -1.85
CA LEU A 86 -14.95 8.18 -2.54
C LEU A 86 -14.52 6.73 -2.23
N ASP A 87 -14.23 6.39 -0.98
CA ASP A 87 -13.73 5.07 -0.55
C ASP A 87 -12.44 4.61 -1.25
N TYR A 88 -11.57 5.55 -1.63
CA TYR A 88 -10.33 5.23 -2.32
C TYR A 88 -9.45 4.28 -1.52
N ARG A 89 -9.27 4.51 -0.20
CA ARG A 89 -8.38 3.71 0.64
C ARG A 89 -8.78 2.23 0.68
N ALA A 90 -10.09 1.95 0.79
CA ALA A 90 -10.60 0.57 0.78
C ALA A 90 -10.39 -0.11 -0.58
N ARG A 91 -10.66 0.59 -1.69
CA ARG A 91 -10.42 0.08 -3.04
C ARG A 91 -8.94 -0.15 -3.30
N ARG A 92 -8.08 0.80 -2.89
CA ARG A 92 -6.64 0.71 -3.05
C ARG A 92 -6.08 -0.49 -2.29
N LYS A 93 -6.52 -0.70 -1.05
CA LYS A 93 -6.13 -1.85 -0.23
C LYS A 93 -6.43 -3.17 -0.95
N ARG A 94 -7.65 -3.35 -1.47
CA ARG A 94 -8.02 -4.57 -2.23
C ARG A 94 -7.11 -4.79 -3.44
N THR A 95 -6.86 -3.76 -4.23
CA THR A 95 -5.97 -3.85 -5.40
C THR A 95 -4.55 -4.26 -4.99
N LEU A 96 -4.03 -3.73 -3.88
CA LEU A 96 -2.70 -4.09 -3.38
C LEU A 96 -2.65 -5.53 -2.87
N GLU A 97 -3.69 -5.99 -2.16
CA GLU A 97 -3.82 -7.37 -1.70
C GLU A 97 -3.88 -8.36 -2.88
N GLU A 98 -4.63 -8.03 -3.94
CA GLU A 98 -4.69 -8.84 -5.17
C GLU A 98 -3.32 -8.93 -5.87
N GLN A 99 -2.60 -7.79 -5.98
CA GLN A 99 -1.26 -7.78 -6.56
C GLN A 99 -0.25 -8.55 -5.71
N ALA A 100 -0.30 -8.38 -4.39
CA ALA A 100 0.55 -9.11 -3.46
C ALA A 100 0.29 -10.62 -3.51
N LYS A 101 -0.98 -11.03 -3.55
CA LYS A 101 -1.39 -12.43 -3.71
C LYS A 101 -0.87 -13.04 -5.00
N LYS A 102 -1.00 -12.30 -6.12
CA LYS A 102 -0.47 -12.77 -7.41
C LYS A 102 1.03 -13.01 -7.34
N GLY A 103 1.81 -12.03 -6.86
CA GLY A 103 3.25 -12.17 -6.71
C GLY A 103 3.65 -13.29 -5.74
N ALA A 104 2.91 -13.45 -4.64
CA ALA A 104 3.13 -14.53 -3.69
C ALA A 104 2.95 -15.92 -4.34
N VAL A 105 1.90 -16.10 -5.14
CA VAL A 105 1.63 -17.36 -5.84
C VAL A 105 2.72 -17.67 -6.88
N GLU A 106 3.19 -16.69 -7.64
CA GLU A 106 4.26 -16.87 -8.62
C GLU A 106 5.58 -17.32 -7.95
N VAL A 107 5.92 -16.76 -6.78
CA VAL A 107 7.09 -17.19 -6.01
C VAL A 107 6.89 -18.59 -5.43
N LEU A 108 5.72 -18.90 -4.87
CA LEU A 108 5.43 -20.21 -4.28
C LEU A 108 5.43 -21.34 -5.32
N ASN A 109 4.99 -21.07 -6.54
CA ASN A 109 5.00 -22.04 -7.64
C ASN A 109 6.41 -22.27 -8.22
N GLY A 110 7.40 -21.44 -7.85
CA GLY A 110 8.73 -21.48 -8.42
C GLY A 110 8.84 -20.84 -9.80
N ASP A 111 7.81 -20.08 -10.23
CA ASP A 111 7.83 -19.36 -11.51
C ASP A 111 8.87 -18.24 -11.52
N THR A 112 9.17 -17.71 -10.32
CA THR A 112 10.21 -16.70 -10.09
C THR A 112 10.80 -16.82 -8.69
N GLU A 113 12.10 -16.53 -8.52
CA GLU A 113 12.74 -16.47 -7.21
C GLU A 113 12.31 -15.23 -6.42
N LYS A 114 12.08 -14.13 -7.12
CA LYS A 114 11.66 -12.85 -6.54
C LYS A 114 10.60 -12.20 -7.41
N PHE A 115 9.62 -11.59 -6.79
CA PHE A 115 8.57 -10.82 -7.46
C PHE A 115 8.56 -9.38 -6.95
N ALA A 116 8.81 -8.42 -7.84
CA ALA A 116 8.79 -7.00 -7.53
C ALA A 116 7.41 -6.40 -7.84
N LEU A 117 6.78 -5.79 -6.83
CA LEU A 117 5.56 -5.00 -7.01
C LEU A 117 5.88 -3.62 -7.61
N GLN A 118 4.86 -2.94 -8.11
CA GLN A 118 5.01 -1.56 -8.58
C GLN A 118 5.38 -0.61 -7.42
N PRO A 119 6.11 0.47 -7.71
CA PRO A 119 6.40 1.51 -6.72
C PRO A 119 5.13 2.06 -6.06
N MET A 120 5.19 2.24 -4.74
CA MET A 120 4.03 2.65 -3.96
C MET A 120 4.43 3.47 -2.73
N SER A 121 3.44 4.14 -2.11
CA SER A 121 3.65 4.95 -0.91
C SER A 121 4.12 4.10 0.29
N ALA A 122 4.69 4.76 1.31
CA ALA A 122 5.10 4.08 2.54
C ALA A 122 3.90 3.43 3.26
N TYR A 123 2.73 4.07 3.19
CA TYR A 123 1.49 3.52 3.72
C TYR A 123 1.09 2.23 2.99
N ASP A 124 1.06 2.25 1.65
CA ASP A 124 0.73 1.10 0.82
C ASP A 124 1.71 -0.06 1.06
N ARG A 125 3.02 0.23 1.15
CA ARG A 125 4.04 -0.81 1.44
C ARG A 125 3.77 -1.50 2.78
N ARG A 126 3.37 -0.75 3.80
CA ARG A 126 3.02 -1.31 5.11
C ARG A 126 1.80 -2.23 5.01
N GLN A 127 0.77 -1.85 4.24
CA GLN A 127 -0.42 -2.70 4.02
C GLN A 127 -0.04 -4.02 3.32
N VAL A 128 0.80 -3.96 2.29
CA VAL A 128 1.29 -5.14 1.57
C VAL A 128 2.12 -6.05 2.49
N HIS A 129 3.05 -5.49 3.27
CA HIS A 129 3.83 -6.27 4.24
C HIS A 129 2.93 -7.00 5.24
N GLN A 130 1.98 -6.29 5.82
CA GLN A 130 1.04 -6.88 6.77
C GLN A 130 0.22 -8.01 6.13
N TYR A 131 -0.34 -7.78 4.94
CA TYR A 131 -1.10 -8.79 4.21
C TYR A 131 -0.27 -10.05 3.93
N LEU A 132 0.98 -9.89 3.47
CA LEU A 132 1.87 -11.02 3.20
C LEU A 132 2.25 -11.79 4.48
N GLN A 133 2.52 -11.10 5.59
CA GLN A 133 2.82 -11.73 6.88
C GLN A 133 1.65 -12.54 7.44
N GLU A 134 0.42 -12.05 7.26
CA GLU A 134 -0.79 -12.71 7.75
C GLU A 134 -1.18 -13.93 6.91
N ASN A 135 -0.94 -13.89 5.58
CA ASN A 135 -1.46 -14.89 4.65
C ASN A 135 -0.40 -15.82 4.03
N PHE A 136 0.89 -15.46 4.08
CA PHE A 136 1.99 -16.19 3.41
C PHE A 136 3.22 -16.26 4.29
N GLN A 137 3.20 -17.14 5.30
CA GLN A 137 4.25 -17.23 6.32
C GLN A 137 5.61 -17.71 5.78
N ASP A 138 5.61 -18.46 4.68
CA ASP A 138 6.81 -18.98 4.00
C ASP A 138 7.51 -17.93 3.14
N LEU A 139 6.89 -16.75 2.96
CA LEU A 139 7.45 -15.69 2.15
C LEU A 139 8.04 -14.57 3.01
N ALA A 140 9.10 -13.97 2.50
CA ALA A 140 9.64 -12.71 2.96
C ALA A 140 9.16 -11.57 2.06
N SER A 141 9.01 -10.39 2.62
CA SER A 141 8.72 -9.18 1.89
C SER A 141 9.66 -8.06 2.33
N GLU A 142 10.38 -7.48 1.39
CA GLU A 142 11.36 -6.43 1.64
C GLU A 142 11.02 -5.18 0.84
N SER A 143 11.34 -4.01 1.42
CA SER A 143 11.12 -2.73 0.73
C SER A 143 12.42 -2.26 0.11
N GLU A 144 12.53 -2.36 -1.22
CA GLU A 144 13.69 -2.00 -2.03
C GLU A 144 13.47 -0.69 -2.79
N GLY A 145 14.59 -0.06 -3.24
CA GLY A 145 14.58 1.20 -3.97
C GLY A 145 14.50 2.44 -3.06
N GLU A 146 14.58 3.62 -3.68
CA GLU A 146 14.59 4.91 -2.99
C GLU A 146 13.54 5.86 -3.55
N GLY A 147 13.09 6.81 -2.71
CA GLY A 147 12.18 7.87 -3.11
C GLY A 147 10.90 7.35 -3.80
N PRO A 148 10.58 7.87 -5.00
CA PRO A 148 9.35 7.50 -5.74
C PRO A 148 9.38 6.10 -6.33
N ASP A 149 10.55 5.48 -6.46
CA ASP A 149 10.72 4.15 -7.07
C ASP A 149 10.70 3.02 -6.02
N ARG A 150 10.52 3.37 -4.76
CA ARG A 150 10.51 2.42 -3.66
C ARG A 150 9.30 1.49 -3.71
N HIS A 151 9.56 0.18 -3.68
CA HIS A 151 8.56 -0.88 -3.89
C HIS A 151 8.78 -2.07 -2.94
N ILE A 152 7.89 -3.06 -2.98
CA ILE A 152 8.02 -4.32 -2.25
C ILE A 152 8.54 -5.40 -3.19
N VAL A 153 9.50 -6.18 -2.71
CA VAL A 153 9.98 -7.41 -3.33
C VAL A 153 9.58 -8.58 -2.45
N ILE A 154 8.94 -9.57 -3.05
CA ILE A 154 8.49 -10.80 -2.42
C ILE A 154 9.47 -11.91 -2.80
N SER A 155 9.93 -12.69 -1.81
CA SER A 155 10.81 -13.84 -2.02
C SER A 155 10.51 -14.94 -1.01
N PHE A 156 11.08 -16.12 -1.17
CA PHE A 156 11.01 -17.16 -0.14
C PHE A 156 11.71 -16.68 1.15
N ARG A 157 11.11 -16.98 2.30
CA ARG A 157 11.71 -16.74 3.62
C ARG A 157 12.74 -17.84 3.89
N GLY A 158 13.95 -17.68 3.34
CA GLY A 158 15.15 -18.41 3.73
C GLY A 158 15.11 -19.92 3.69
N LEU A 159 15.70 -20.48 2.65
CA LEU A 159 16.81 -21.42 2.84
C LEU A 159 18.08 -20.65 2.48
N PRO A 160 19.23 -20.89 3.16
CA PRO A 160 20.53 -20.46 2.64
C PRO A 160 20.62 -20.97 1.19
N SER A 161 21.35 -20.28 0.35
CA SER A 161 21.49 -20.48 -1.09
C SER A 161 22.03 -21.86 -1.54
N GLU A 162 21.53 -22.96 -0.98
CA GLU A 162 21.96 -24.34 -1.24
C GLU A 162 20.80 -25.35 -1.27
N HIS A 163 19.65 -24.97 -1.86
CA HIS A 163 18.70 -26.02 -2.25
C HIS A 163 17.74 -25.51 -3.33
N MET A 164 18.22 -25.51 -4.57
CA MET A 164 17.36 -25.51 -5.73
C MET A 164 16.79 -26.91 -5.90
N PRO A 165 15.46 -27.14 -5.87
CA PRO A 165 14.89 -28.40 -6.30
C PRO A 165 14.88 -28.42 -7.84
N GLY A 166 15.97 -28.83 -8.45
CA GLY A 166 16.06 -28.81 -9.92
C GLY A 166 17.30 -29.39 -10.55
N ASP A 167 18.29 -29.90 -9.80
CA ASP A 167 19.40 -30.60 -10.40
C ASP A 167 19.80 -31.79 -9.54
N HIS A 168 19.26 -32.94 -9.80
CA HIS A 168 19.85 -34.26 -9.56
C HIS A 168 18.82 -35.37 -9.85
N VAL A 169 18.53 -35.63 -11.10
CA VAL A 169 18.08 -36.92 -11.57
C VAL A 169 18.68 -37.21 -12.97
N GLU A 170 20.01 -37.32 -13.03
CA GLU A 170 20.68 -37.97 -14.15
C GLU A 170 22.13 -38.27 -13.73
N GLU A 171 22.35 -39.32 -12.93
CA GLU A 171 23.62 -40.08 -12.88
C GLU A 171 23.55 -41.21 -11.84
N GLU A 172 22.62 -42.15 -12.02
CA GLU A 172 22.71 -43.43 -11.31
C GLU A 172 22.07 -44.58 -12.11
N PHE A 173 22.40 -44.67 -13.40
CA PHE A 173 22.10 -45.85 -14.23
C PHE A 173 23.21 -46.15 -15.24
N ALA A 174 24.47 -46.26 -14.80
CA ALA A 174 25.54 -46.71 -15.66
C ALA A 174 26.68 -47.40 -14.86
N ALA A 175 26.35 -48.34 -13.98
CA ALA A 175 27.39 -49.21 -13.37
C ALA A 175 26.81 -50.55 -12.88
N ALA A 176 26.15 -51.29 -13.77
CA ALA A 176 25.78 -52.67 -13.50
C ALA A 176 25.63 -53.52 -14.78
N GLU A 177 26.63 -53.49 -15.65
CA GLU A 177 26.82 -54.55 -16.66
C GLU A 177 28.32 -54.70 -16.93
N GLY A 178 28.91 -55.72 -16.36
CA GLY A 178 30.28 -56.09 -16.77
C GLY A 178 31.07 -56.91 -15.76
N GLU A 179 30.56 -58.04 -15.32
CA GLU A 179 31.40 -59.14 -14.83
C GLU A 179 30.62 -60.46 -14.88
N GLU A 180 30.60 -61.10 -16.04
CA GLU A 180 30.58 -62.55 -16.22
C GLU A 180 31.26 -62.89 -17.52
N ASN A 181 32.51 -63.34 -17.43
CA ASN A 181 33.09 -64.46 -18.18
C ASN A 181 34.60 -64.55 -17.95
N HIS A 182 35.01 -65.45 -17.06
CA HIS A 182 35.91 -66.58 -17.37
C HIS A 182 36.13 -67.33 -16.07
#